data_ec48c18c0572c8534a8f45fe5427e647
#
_entry.id   ec48c18c0572c8534a8f45fe5427e647
#
_cell.length_a   1.000
_cell.length_b   1.000
_cell.length_c   1.000
_cell.angle_alpha   90.00
_cell.angle_beta   90.00
_cell.angle_gamma   90.00
#
_symmetry.space_group_name_H-M   'P 1'
#
loop_
_entity.id
_entity.type
_entity.pdbx_description
1 polymer ?
#
loop_
_entity_poly.entity_id
_entity_poly.type
_entity_poly.pdbx_seq_one_letter_code
_entity_poly.pdbx_strand_id
1 'polypeptide(L)'
;ELSFENGIYSEEKTSARMKLKAKAPAPAKKELLLPQDAQERLNRFLLEISMEWLKNKKHLIQRDCYDNGTEYIDKEKMQYWFEQLEYPLYHFDFEGFPCPLPRFKGESPYGQSVFEFSLHIEREPGICDKEKDNFIFLNKEYFDDERKELAKAIIDNFEYNEDGTLKGTMLGQSITYEKGRLEELANLYPEYSAKLLAIRDKSADLLHLLDNNKKMYEGMKHADIFNYYHKDLSGGYSIKKTLPLFVPSLTYKGMDVGNGMQAYIAYINYDSDQPTFNKLKTKAERREALKRYC
;
A
#
# COMPACT_ATOMS: atom_id res chain seq x y z
N GLU A 1 33.16 -2.47 -9.68
CA GLU A 1 33.79 -3.76 -9.36
C GLU A 1 34.94 -3.52 -8.40
N LEU A 2 34.89 -4.19 -7.26
CA LEU A 2 35.98 -4.25 -6.31
C LEU A 2 36.95 -5.34 -6.81
N SER A 3 38.17 -4.96 -7.20
CA SER A 3 39.19 -5.95 -7.57
C SER A 3 40.06 -6.22 -6.38
N PHE A 4 40.20 -7.52 -6.04
CA PHE A 4 41.16 -7.98 -5.07
C PHE A 4 42.43 -8.48 -5.82
N GLU A 5 43.55 -7.88 -5.54
CA GLU A 5 44.85 -8.50 -5.87
C GLU A 5 45.47 -8.95 -4.54
N ASN A 6 45.75 -10.24 -4.45
CA ASN A 6 46.39 -10.91 -3.29
C ASN A 6 45.67 -10.68 -1.94
N GLY A 7 44.33 -10.58 -1.93
CA GLY A 7 43.53 -10.40 -0.71
C GLY A 7 43.59 -9.02 -0.06
N ILE A 8 44.14 -8.02 -0.76
CA ILE A 8 44.25 -6.63 -0.27
C ILE A 8 43.48 -5.68 -1.19
N TYR A 9 42.70 -4.79 -0.63
CA TYR A 9 42.04 -3.73 -1.39
C TYR A 9 43.05 -2.78 -2.04
N SER A 10 42.92 -2.55 -3.33
CA SER A 10 43.67 -1.50 -4.03
C SER A 10 43.04 -0.14 -3.73
N GLU A 11 43.54 0.57 -2.75
CA GLU A 11 43.06 1.89 -2.32
C GLU A 11 43.06 2.95 -3.44
N GLU A 12 44.00 2.88 -4.39
CA GLU A 12 44.07 3.84 -5.47
C GLU A 12 42.88 3.79 -6.45
N LYS A 13 42.44 2.59 -6.84
CA LYS A 13 41.28 2.45 -7.74
C LYS A 13 39.97 2.82 -7.06
N THR A 14 39.86 2.50 -5.76
CA THR A 14 38.68 2.88 -4.95
C THR A 14 38.61 4.38 -4.72
N SER A 15 39.73 5.03 -4.43
CA SER A 15 39.83 6.48 -4.25
C SER A 15 39.51 7.23 -5.55
N ALA A 16 39.99 6.79 -6.70
CA ALA A 16 39.69 7.41 -7.99
C ALA A 16 38.21 7.32 -8.38
N ARG A 17 37.58 6.17 -8.08
CA ARG A 17 36.15 5.94 -8.33
C ARG A 17 35.25 6.71 -7.36
N MET A 18 35.64 6.84 -6.09
CA MET A 18 34.95 7.70 -5.13
C MET A 18 35.10 9.19 -5.50
N LYS A 19 36.26 9.63 -5.97
CA LYS A 19 36.47 11.00 -6.44
C LYS A 19 35.66 11.32 -7.70
N LEU A 20 35.46 10.37 -8.61
CA LEU A 20 34.60 10.54 -9.78
C LEU A 20 33.11 10.59 -9.42
N LYS A 21 32.67 9.80 -8.40
CA LYS A 21 31.31 9.91 -7.86
C LYS A 21 31.09 11.19 -7.03
N ALA A 22 32.14 11.69 -6.38
CA ALA A 22 32.06 12.95 -5.64
C ALA A 22 32.07 14.19 -6.56
N LYS A 23 32.44 14.04 -7.85
CA LYS A 23 32.39 15.15 -8.84
C LYS A 23 31.03 15.38 -9.48
N ALA A 24 30.12 14.46 -9.34
CA ALA A 24 28.70 14.71 -9.53
C ALA A 24 28.04 14.57 -8.14
N PRO A 25 27.88 15.66 -7.38
CA PRO A 25 26.93 15.58 -6.28
C PRO A 25 25.65 15.12 -6.97
N ALA A 26 25.18 13.92 -6.63
CA ALA A 26 23.80 13.63 -6.82
C ALA A 26 23.08 14.91 -6.35
N PRO A 27 22.21 15.53 -7.17
CA PRO A 27 21.41 16.61 -6.64
C PRO A 27 20.89 16.06 -5.34
N ALA A 28 21.24 16.72 -4.23
CA ALA A 28 20.60 16.42 -2.98
C ALA A 28 19.15 16.26 -3.42
N LYS A 29 18.53 15.11 -3.18
CA LYS A 29 17.08 15.04 -3.15
C LYS A 29 16.72 16.04 -2.03
N LYS A 30 16.77 17.33 -2.34
CA LYS A 30 15.77 18.20 -1.82
C LYS A 30 14.52 17.43 -2.19
N GLU A 31 13.88 16.80 -1.23
CA GLU A 31 12.44 16.71 -1.31
C GLU A 31 12.06 18.10 -1.77
N LEU A 32 11.77 18.23 -3.02
CA LEU A 32 10.94 19.31 -3.49
C LEU A 32 9.58 18.98 -2.86
N LEU A 33 9.47 19.22 -1.56
CA LEU A 33 8.27 19.77 -1.00
C LEU A 33 8.10 21.04 -1.80
N LEU A 34 7.45 20.88 -2.96
CA LEU A 34 6.95 22.04 -3.68
C LEU A 34 6.16 22.78 -2.62
N PRO A 35 6.57 24.00 -2.25
CA PRO A 35 5.79 24.77 -1.31
C PRO A 35 4.35 24.66 -1.73
N GLN A 36 3.41 24.69 -0.81
CA GLN A 36 1.98 24.55 -1.11
C GLN A 36 1.57 25.51 -2.25
N ASP A 37 2.20 26.69 -2.30
CA ASP A 37 2.10 27.66 -3.39
C ASP A 37 2.61 27.15 -4.74
N ALA A 38 3.62 26.29 -4.79
CA ALA A 38 4.13 25.74 -6.05
C ALA A 38 3.24 24.61 -6.59
N GLN A 39 2.60 23.84 -5.70
CA GLN A 39 1.58 22.88 -6.09
C GLN A 39 0.32 23.61 -6.60
N GLU A 40 -0.08 24.69 -5.92
CA GLU A 40 -1.14 25.56 -6.37
C GLU A 40 -0.80 26.25 -7.71
N ARG A 41 0.45 26.69 -7.91
CA ARG A 41 0.92 27.25 -9.18
C ARG A 41 0.94 26.22 -10.29
N LEU A 42 1.36 24.98 -10.01
CA LEU A 42 1.31 23.89 -10.99
C LEU A 42 -0.15 23.60 -11.39
N ASN A 43 -1.03 23.53 -10.42
CA ASN A 43 -2.47 23.37 -10.67
C ASN A 43 -3.03 24.55 -11.47
N ARG A 44 -2.68 25.80 -11.12
CA ARG A 44 -3.04 26.98 -11.90
C ARG A 44 -2.47 26.94 -13.32
N PHE A 45 -1.22 26.54 -13.49
CA PHE A 45 -0.60 26.42 -14.81
C PHE A 45 -1.38 25.41 -15.69
N LEU A 46 -1.80 24.28 -15.13
CA LEU A 46 -2.65 23.32 -15.81
C LEU A 46 -4.05 23.90 -16.15
N LEU A 47 -4.53 24.87 -15.35
CA LEU A 47 -5.79 25.56 -15.56
C LEU A 47 -5.69 26.72 -16.56
N GLU A 48 -4.51 27.31 -16.72
CA GLU A 48 -4.24 28.36 -17.72
C GLU A 48 -4.06 27.79 -19.14
N ILE A 49 -3.86 26.47 -19.28
CA ILE A 49 -3.79 25.82 -20.58
C ILE A 49 -5.17 25.95 -21.26
N SER A 50 -5.19 26.52 -22.47
CA SER A 50 -6.42 26.59 -23.26
C SER A 50 -7.04 25.21 -23.47
N MET A 51 -8.34 25.09 -23.33
CA MET A 51 -9.10 23.84 -23.56
C MET A 51 -8.83 23.25 -24.96
N GLU A 52 -8.52 24.09 -25.93
CA GLU A 52 -8.16 23.68 -27.32
C GLU A 52 -6.88 22.84 -27.37
N TRP A 53 -6.00 22.97 -26.36
CA TRP A 53 -4.73 22.23 -26.27
C TRP A 53 -4.89 20.92 -25.52
N LEU A 54 -5.99 20.74 -24.78
CA LEU A 54 -6.29 19.52 -24.03
C LEU A 54 -6.95 18.50 -24.94
N LYS A 55 -6.15 17.68 -25.62
CA LYS A 55 -6.64 16.62 -26.52
C LYS A 55 -7.02 15.33 -25.79
N ASN A 56 -6.53 15.11 -24.57
CA ASN A 56 -6.77 13.88 -23.80
C ASN A 56 -8.10 14.01 -23.04
N LYS A 57 -9.00 13.06 -23.24
CA LYS A 57 -10.30 13.01 -22.54
C LYS A 57 -10.18 13.05 -21.03
N LYS A 58 -9.19 12.38 -20.46
CA LYS A 58 -8.94 12.41 -18.99
C LYS A 58 -8.72 13.86 -18.52
N HIS A 59 -7.86 14.59 -19.23
CA HIS A 59 -7.57 15.99 -18.87
C HIS A 59 -8.76 16.90 -19.05
N LEU A 60 -9.59 16.67 -20.07
CA LEU A 60 -10.83 17.43 -20.26
C LEU A 60 -11.81 17.23 -19.11
N ILE A 61 -12.01 15.97 -18.68
CA ILE A 61 -12.86 15.66 -17.53
C ILE A 61 -12.30 16.28 -16.24
N GLN A 62 -10.99 16.14 -16.01
CA GLN A 62 -10.33 16.72 -14.83
C GLN A 62 -10.50 18.24 -14.79
N ARG A 63 -10.33 18.89 -15.94
CA ARG A 63 -10.50 20.34 -16.06
C ARG A 63 -11.95 20.76 -15.84
N ASP A 64 -12.89 20.04 -16.44
CA ASP A 64 -14.34 20.32 -16.27
C ASP A 64 -14.75 20.20 -14.80
N CYS A 65 -14.34 19.12 -14.13
CA CYS A 65 -14.60 18.93 -12.70
C CYS A 65 -13.99 20.03 -11.84
N TYR A 66 -12.81 20.52 -12.20
CA TYR A 66 -12.16 21.61 -11.47
C TYR A 66 -12.91 22.95 -11.68
N ASP A 67 -13.20 23.31 -12.93
CA ASP A 67 -13.83 24.59 -13.30
C ASP A 67 -15.24 24.70 -12.74
N ASN A 68 -16.00 23.61 -12.74
CA ASN A 68 -17.41 23.57 -12.33
C ASN A 68 -17.61 23.13 -10.87
N GLY A 69 -16.54 22.70 -10.16
CA GLY A 69 -16.65 22.17 -8.80
C GLY A 69 -17.47 20.88 -8.71
N THR A 70 -17.47 20.07 -9.77
CA THR A 70 -18.24 18.83 -9.91
C THR A 70 -17.34 17.61 -9.72
N GLU A 71 -17.94 16.42 -9.70
CA GLU A 71 -17.26 15.15 -9.77
C GLU A 71 -17.67 14.39 -11.05
N TYR A 72 -16.78 13.50 -11.50
CA TYR A 72 -17.07 12.58 -12.60
C TYR A 72 -17.28 11.18 -12.02
N ILE A 73 -18.35 10.51 -12.45
CA ILE A 73 -18.71 9.15 -12.04
C ILE A 73 -19.12 8.35 -13.28
N ASP A 74 -18.41 7.28 -13.56
CA ASP A 74 -18.79 6.25 -14.52
C ASP A 74 -19.54 5.13 -13.79
N LYS A 75 -20.85 5.29 -13.67
CA LYS A 75 -21.71 4.37 -12.92
C LYS A 75 -21.70 2.96 -13.48
N GLU A 76 -21.61 2.81 -14.80
CA GLU A 76 -21.64 1.51 -15.48
C GLU A 76 -20.41 0.69 -15.11
N LYS A 77 -19.21 1.28 -15.18
CA LYS A 77 -17.97 0.59 -14.79
C LYS A 77 -17.89 0.32 -13.29
N MET A 78 -18.33 1.26 -12.45
CA MET A 78 -18.37 1.03 -11.01
C MET A 78 -19.35 -0.10 -10.64
N GLN A 79 -20.53 -0.13 -11.25
CA GLN A 79 -21.49 -1.22 -11.04
C GLN A 79 -20.91 -2.56 -11.48
N TYR A 80 -20.29 -2.61 -12.66
CA TYR A 80 -19.62 -3.81 -13.16
C TYR A 80 -18.55 -4.32 -12.17
N TRP A 81 -17.78 -3.41 -11.54
CA TRP A 81 -16.78 -3.78 -10.54
C TRP A 81 -17.44 -4.41 -9.30
N PHE A 82 -18.54 -3.82 -8.79
CA PHE A 82 -19.26 -4.38 -7.64
C PHE A 82 -19.86 -5.76 -7.95
N GLU A 83 -20.29 -5.99 -9.17
CA GLU A 83 -20.85 -7.27 -9.61
C GLU A 83 -19.81 -8.42 -9.64
N GLN A 84 -18.52 -8.09 -9.58
CA GLN A 84 -17.45 -9.10 -9.47
C GLN A 84 -17.21 -9.58 -8.04
N LEU A 85 -17.81 -8.93 -7.05
CA LEU A 85 -17.57 -9.25 -5.64
C LEU A 85 -18.53 -10.36 -5.15
N GLU A 86 -17.97 -11.24 -4.35
CA GLU A 86 -18.71 -12.28 -3.62
C GLU A 86 -18.50 -12.09 -2.12
N TYR A 87 -19.57 -12.16 -1.34
CA TYR A 87 -19.51 -12.08 0.12
C TYR A 87 -19.14 -13.43 0.75
N PRO A 88 -18.48 -13.42 1.94
CA PRO A 88 -18.03 -12.24 2.69
C PRO A 88 -16.89 -11.48 1.99
N LEU A 89 -16.80 -10.16 2.24
CA LEU A 89 -15.67 -9.36 1.80
C LEU A 89 -14.64 -9.27 2.92
N TYR A 90 -13.39 -9.56 2.58
CA TYR A 90 -12.25 -9.53 3.49
C TYR A 90 -11.40 -8.31 3.19
N HIS A 91 -11.61 -7.21 3.92
CA HIS A 91 -10.77 -6.02 3.83
C HIS A 91 -9.45 -6.32 4.50
N PHE A 92 -8.40 -6.44 3.70
CA PHE A 92 -7.11 -6.98 4.13
C PHE A 92 -5.95 -6.05 3.77
N ASP A 93 -5.04 -5.84 4.72
CA ASP A 93 -3.83 -5.04 4.55
C ASP A 93 -2.65 -5.64 5.29
N PHE A 94 -1.45 -5.53 4.71
CA PHE A 94 -0.18 -5.96 5.32
C PHE A 94 0.70 -4.77 5.65
N GLU A 95 1.38 -4.85 6.79
CA GLU A 95 2.54 -4.02 7.08
C GLU A 95 3.83 -4.83 7.05
N GLY A 96 4.80 -4.31 6.34
CA GLY A 96 6.13 -4.91 6.20
C GLY A 96 7.19 -3.87 5.95
N PHE A 97 8.44 -4.30 5.92
CA PHE A 97 9.55 -3.40 5.66
C PHE A 97 10.67 -4.10 4.87
N PRO A 98 11.43 -3.33 4.06
CA PRO A 98 12.58 -3.85 3.33
C PRO A 98 13.75 -4.03 4.30
N CYS A 99 13.92 -5.25 4.85
CA CYS A 99 14.98 -5.54 5.79
C CYS A 99 16.35 -5.55 5.08
N PRO A 100 17.28 -4.63 5.41
CA PRO A 100 18.58 -4.55 4.72
C PRO A 100 19.45 -5.79 4.95
N LEU A 101 19.39 -6.36 6.16
CA LEU A 101 20.11 -7.58 6.55
C LEU A 101 19.07 -8.65 6.92
N PRO A 102 19.10 -9.81 6.25
CA PRO A 102 18.20 -10.91 6.59
C PRO A 102 18.31 -11.27 8.08
N ARG A 103 17.18 -11.34 8.77
CA ARG A 103 17.10 -11.74 10.18
C ARG A 103 16.74 -13.21 10.31
N PHE A 104 15.96 -13.71 9.34
CA PHE A 104 15.36 -15.03 9.41
C PHE A 104 15.65 -15.84 8.13
N LYS A 105 15.55 -17.16 8.26
CA LYS A 105 15.71 -18.07 7.12
C LYS A 105 14.68 -17.73 6.03
N GLY A 106 15.15 -17.58 4.80
CA GLY A 106 14.32 -17.28 3.62
C GLY A 106 14.15 -15.80 3.33
N GLU A 107 14.63 -14.91 4.20
CA GLU A 107 14.72 -13.48 3.87
C GLU A 107 15.87 -13.21 2.91
N SER A 108 15.72 -12.21 2.05
CA SER A 108 16.77 -11.67 1.18
C SER A 108 17.06 -10.23 1.54
N PRO A 109 18.27 -9.71 1.28
CA PRO A 109 18.58 -8.30 1.50
C PRO A 109 17.58 -7.40 0.77
N TYR A 110 16.98 -6.46 1.50
CA TYR A 110 15.91 -5.57 1.05
C TYR A 110 14.62 -6.28 0.59
N GLY A 111 14.48 -7.59 0.84
CA GLY A 111 13.21 -8.29 0.72
C GLY A 111 12.22 -7.77 1.75
N GLN A 112 10.93 -7.73 1.36
CA GLN A 112 9.89 -7.29 2.28
C GLN A 112 9.66 -8.36 3.36
N SER A 113 9.71 -7.94 4.62
CA SER A 113 9.42 -8.80 5.77
C SER A 113 8.14 -8.31 6.43
N VAL A 114 7.09 -9.13 6.37
CA VAL A 114 5.80 -8.80 6.99
C VAL A 114 5.87 -8.97 8.51
N PHE A 115 5.26 -8.05 9.24
CA PHE A 115 5.23 -8.08 10.70
C PHE A 115 3.83 -7.83 11.28
N GLU A 116 2.89 -7.39 10.45
CA GLU A 116 1.53 -7.07 10.83
C GLU A 116 0.57 -7.32 9.68
N PHE A 117 -0.64 -7.74 10.00
CA PHE A 117 -1.78 -7.63 9.09
C PHE A 117 -3.02 -7.16 9.85
N SER A 118 -3.92 -6.50 9.14
CA SER A 118 -5.29 -6.26 9.57
C SER A 118 -6.28 -6.94 8.64
N LEU A 119 -7.37 -7.40 9.20
CA LEU A 119 -8.47 -8.05 8.50
C LEU A 119 -9.80 -7.64 9.10
N HIS A 120 -10.67 -7.04 8.29
CA HIS A 120 -12.06 -6.77 8.65
C HIS A 120 -12.97 -7.56 7.71
N ILE A 121 -13.93 -8.31 8.27
CA ILE A 121 -14.83 -9.15 7.49
C ILE A 121 -16.19 -8.48 7.41
N GLU A 122 -16.59 -8.11 6.21
CA GLU A 122 -17.93 -7.64 5.90
C GLU A 122 -18.74 -8.85 5.41
N ARG A 123 -19.66 -9.33 6.25
CA ARG A 123 -20.41 -10.56 6.03
C ARG A 123 -21.47 -10.43 4.95
N GLU A 124 -22.13 -9.28 4.94
CA GLU A 124 -23.15 -8.84 3.99
C GLU A 124 -22.99 -7.32 3.80
N PRO A 125 -23.59 -6.70 2.78
CA PRO A 125 -23.45 -5.27 2.53
C PRO A 125 -23.66 -4.40 3.77
N GLY A 126 -22.60 -3.75 4.25
CA GLY A 126 -22.60 -2.87 5.43
C GLY A 126 -22.63 -3.59 6.78
N ILE A 127 -22.53 -4.93 6.82
CA ILE A 127 -22.56 -5.70 8.06
C ILE A 127 -21.17 -6.22 8.41
N CYS A 128 -20.54 -5.55 9.38
CA CYS A 128 -19.26 -5.91 9.96
C CYS A 128 -19.36 -5.79 11.49
N ASP A 129 -19.23 -6.92 12.20
CA ASP A 129 -19.18 -6.93 13.67
C ASP A 129 -17.77 -6.57 14.14
N LYS A 130 -17.61 -5.38 14.71
CA LYS A 130 -16.28 -4.86 15.12
C LYS A 130 -15.59 -5.72 16.18
N GLU A 131 -16.31 -6.53 16.93
CA GLU A 131 -15.73 -7.41 17.96
C GLU A 131 -15.35 -8.79 17.41
N LYS A 132 -16.14 -9.31 16.46
CA LYS A 132 -15.96 -10.66 15.91
C LYS A 132 -15.28 -10.70 14.55
N ASP A 133 -15.42 -9.63 13.78
CA ASP A 133 -14.99 -9.55 12.38
C ASP A 133 -13.79 -8.63 12.19
N ASN A 134 -13.05 -8.30 13.27
CA ASN A 134 -11.84 -7.48 13.23
C ASN A 134 -10.67 -8.27 13.83
N PHE A 135 -9.67 -8.54 13.02
CA PHE A 135 -8.48 -9.31 13.38
C PHE A 135 -7.22 -8.51 13.06
N ILE A 136 -6.35 -8.38 14.06
CA ILE A 136 -5.03 -7.77 13.89
C ILE A 136 -4.00 -8.76 14.42
N PHE A 137 -3.05 -9.13 13.57
CA PHE A 137 -1.83 -9.82 13.99
C PHE A 137 -0.68 -8.83 13.95
N LEU A 138 0.05 -8.71 15.04
CA LEU A 138 1.23 -7.88 15.13
C LEU A 138 2.32 -8.65 15.87
N ASN A 139 3.47 -8.85 15.22
CA ASN A 139 4.62 -9.51 15.83
C ASN A 139 4.90 -8.97 17.23
N LYS A 140 5.22 -9.87 18.17
CA LYS A 140 5.49 -9.49 19.57
C LYS A 140 6.88 -8.92 19.73
N GLU A 141 7.84 -9.49 19.04
CA GLU A 141 9.26 -9.17 19.12
C GLU A 141 9.85 -8.88 17.73
N TYR A 142 10.87 -8.02 17.71
CA TYR A 142 11.55 -7.69 16.45
C TYR A 142 12.43 -8.84 15.93
N PHE A 143 13.03 -9.62 16.84
CA PHE A 143 13.97 -10.70 16.50
C PHE A 143 13.37 -12.10 16.54
N ASP A 144 12.07 -12.24 16.78
CA ASP A 144 11.38 -13.53 16.72
C ASP A 144 10.72 -13.71 15.35
N ASP A 145 10.93 -14.87 14.73
CA ASP A 145 10.30 -15.19 13.45
C ASP A 145 8.89 -15.71 13.68
N GLU A 146 7.93 -14.81 13.70
CA GLU A 146 6.50 -15.12 13.88
C GLU A 146 5.74 -15.18 12.53
N ARG A 147 6.45 -15.25 11.38
CA ARG A 147 5.81 -15.29 10.05
C ARG A 147 4.96 -16.55 9.84
N LYS A 148 5.31 -17.66 10.48
CA LYS A 148 4.50 -18.89 10.42
C LYS A 148 3.18 -18.74 11.16
N GLU A 149 3.22 -18.17 12.36
CA GLU A 149 2.06 -17.85 13.18
C GLU A 149 1.17 -16.82 12.48
N LEU A 150 1.78 -15.82 11.86
CA LEU A 150 1.10 -14.81 11.04
C LEU A 150 0.37 -15.47 9.86
N ALA A 151 1.05 -16.32 9.10
CA ALA A 151 0.46 -17.05 7.97
C ALA A 151 -0.68 -17.96 8.43
N LYS A 152 -0.50 -18.64 9.57
CA LYS A 152 -1.56 -19.46 10.18
C LYS A 152 -2.76 -18.61 10.60
N ALA A 153 -2.51 -17.48 11.26
CA ALA A 153 -3.58 -16.57 11.67
C ALA A 153 -4.37 -16.03 10.47
N ILE A 154 -3.71 -15.76 9.33
CA ILE A 154 -4.41 -15.40 8.10
C ILE A 154 -5.36 -16.51 7.68
N ILE A 155 -4.85 -17.72 7.41
CA ILE A 155 -5.68 -18.81 6.86
C ILE A 155 -6.80 -19.27 7.80
N ASP A 156 -6.65 -19.07 9.10
CA ASP A 156 -7.66 -19.43 10.11
C ASP A 156 -8.86 -18.45 10.13
N ASN A 157 -8.66 -17.22 9.63
CA ASN A 157 -9.70 -16.19 9.64
C ASN A 157 -10.39 -15.99 8.27
N PHE A 158 -10.03 -16.81 7.27
CA PHE A 158 -10.73 -16.85 5.98
C PHE A 158 -11.58 -18.12 5.86
N GLU A 159 -12.70 -18.01 5.19
CA GLU A 159 -13.59 -19.16 4.93
C GLU A 159 -13.28 -19.77 3.56
N TYR A 160 -13.40 -21.10 3.47
CA TYR A 160 -13.10 -21.84 2.24
C TYR A 160 -14.28 -22.72 1.86
N ASN A 161 -14.46 -22.91 0.56
CA ASN A 161 -15.40 -23.87 0.00
C ASN A 161 -14.85 -25.31 0.16
N GLU A 162 -15.69 -26.32 -0.07
CA GLU A 162 -15.31 -27.73 0.03
C GLU A 162 -14.17 -28.11 -0.95
N ASP A 163 -14.08 -27.43 -2.07
CA ASP A 163 -13.00 -27.61 -3.07
C ASP A 163 -11.69 -26.88 -2.71
N GLY A 164 -11.65 -26.18 -1.58
CA GLY A 164 -10.48 -25.43 -1.11
C GLY A 164 -10.33 -24.03 -1.70
N THR A 165 -11.23 -23.59 -2.56
CA THR A 165 -11.24 -22.21 -3.04
C THR A 165 -11.72 -21.26 -1.94
N LEU A 166 -11.32 -19.97 -2.01
CA LEU A 166 -11.80 -18.98 -1.07
C LEU A 166 -13.31 -18.76 -1.25
N LYS A 167 -14.05 -18.77 -0.15
CA LYS A 167 -15.44 -18.30 -0.08
C LYS A 167 -15.41 -16.78 0.12
N GLY A 168 -16.01 -16.03 -0.79
CA GLY A 168 -15.97 -14.57 -0.74
C GLY A 168 -14.84 -13.95 -1.54
N THR A 169 -14.50 -12.69 -1.25
CA THR A 169 -13.52 -11.93 -1.98
C THR A 169 -12.59 -11.16 -1.04
N MET A 170 -11.26 -11.30 -1.20
CA MET A 170 -10.29 -10.43 -0.51
C MET A 170 -10.22 -9.07 -1.20
N LEU A 171 -10.34 -8.00 -0.43
CA LEU A 171 -10.22 -6.61 -0.89
C LEU A 171 -8.98 -5.95 -0.31
N GLY A 172 -8.27 -5.21 -1.13
CA GLY A 172 -7.17 -4.34 -0.71
C GLY A 172 -7.05 -3.13 -1.63
N GLN A 173 -6.29 -2.14 -1.20
CA GLN A 173 -6.01 -0.93 -1.98
C GLN A 173 -4.64 -1.06 -2.65
N SER A 174 -4.58 -1.10 -3.99
CA SER A 174 -3.33 -1.37 -4.74
C SER A 174 -2.73 -2.74 -4.40
N ILE A 175 -3.55 -3.75 -4.40
CA ILE A 175 -3.41 -5.11 -3.86
C ILE A 175 -2.18 -5.92 -4.32
N THR A 176 -1.36 -5.38 -5.22
CA THR A 176 -0.16 -6.07 -5.72
C THR A 176 0.83 -6.42 -4.60
N TYR A 177 0.91 -5.57 -3.57
CA TYR A 177 1.77 -5.81 -2.42
C TYR A 177 1.28 -7.01 -1.61
N GLU A 178 0.00 -7.05 -1.24
CA GLU A 178 -0.64 -8.12 -0.47
C GLU A 178 -0.52 -9.46 -1.20
N LYS A 179 -0.80 -9.46 -2.50
CA LYS A 179 -0.65 -10.66 -3.35
C LYS A 179 0.77 -11.20 -3.35
N GLY A 180 1.77 -10.32 -3.46
CA GLY A 180 3.17 -10.71 -3.40
C GLY A 180 3.55 -11.29 -2.04
N ARG A 181 3.07 -10.71 -0.95
CA ARG A 181 3.34 -11.22 0.42
C ARG A 181 2.68 -12.55 0.68
N LEU A 182 1.43 -12.75 0.23
CA LEU A 182 0.75 -14.04 0.31
C LEU A 182 1.51 -15.13 -0.45
N GLU A 183 2.02 -14.83 -1.65
CA GLU A 183 2.82 -15.75 -2.45
C GLU A 183 4.15 -16.10 -1.77
N GLU A 184 4.85 -15.13 -1.19
CA GLU A 184 6.08 -15.38 -0.44
C GLU A 184 5.85 -16.26 0.79
N LEU A 185 4.76 -16.00 1.55
CA LEU A 185 4.38 -16.85 2.67
C LEU A 185 3.99 -18.26 2.21
N ALA A 186 3.29 -18.40 1.08
CA ALA A 186 2.96 -19.69 0.48
C ALA A 186 4.19 -20.50 0.07
N ASN A 187 5.22 -19.84 -0.44
CA ASN A 187 6.49 -20.47 -0.79
C ASN A 187 7.31 -20.84 0.46
N LEU A 188 7.24 -20.03 1.51
CA LEU A 188 7.98 -20.25 2.75
C LEU A 188 7.36 -21.38 3.60
N TYR A 189 6.03 -21.51 3.57
CA TYR A 189 5.25 -22.49 4.35
C TYR A 189 4.37 -23.34 3.42
N PRO A 190 4.93 -24.39 2.79
CA PRO A 190 4.21 -25.25 1.82
C PRO A 190 2.92 -25.85 2.36
N GLU A 191 2.84 -26.12 3.69
CA GLU A 191 1.65 -26.64 4.36
C GLU A 191 0.48 -25.68 4.34
N TYR A 192 0.71 -24.38 4.18
CA TYR A 192 -0.32 -23.32 4.11
C TYR A 192 -0.53 -22.81 2.68
N SER A 193 0.30 -23.26 1.72
CA SER A 193 0.39 -22.73 0.38
C SER A 193 -0.95 -22.69 -0.35
N ALA A 194 -1.68 -23.81 -0.36
CA ALA A 194 -2.96 -23.91 -1.08
C ALA A 194 -3.96 -22.83 -0.63
N LYS A 195 -4.10 -22.63 0.69
CA LYS A 195 -5.02 -21.64 1.27
C LYS A 195 -4.57 -20.20 1.02
N LEU A 196 -3.27 -19.90 1.20
CA LEU A 196 -2.73 -18.57 0.95
C LEU A 196 -2.88 -18.17 -0.53
N LEU A 197 -2.64 -19.11 -1.45
CA LEU A 197 -2.83 -18.87 -2.88
C LEU A 197 -4.31 -18.73 -3.25
N ALA A 198 -5.22 -19.46 -2.61
CA ALA A 198 -6.66 -19.30 -2.79
C ALA A 198 -7.13 -17.89 -2.41
N ILE A 199 -6.62 -17.33 -1.30
CA ILE A 199 -6.87 -15.93 -0.90
C ILE A 199 -6.33 -14.97 -1.95
N ARG A 200 -5.06 -15.13 -2.38
CA ARG A 200 -4.43 -14.29 -3.40
C ARG A 200 -5.22 -14.25 -4.71
N ASP A 201 -5.70 -15.41 -5.15
CA ASP A 201 -6.32 -15.55 -6.47
C ASP A 201 -7.78 -15.04 -6.49
N LYS A 202 -8.48 -15.10 -5.37
CA LYS A 202 -9.84 -14.57 -5.23
C LYS A 202 -9.84 -13.18 -4.59
N SER A 203 -9.19 -12.24 -5.27
CA SER A 203 -8.98 -10.88 -4.75
C SER A 203 -9.39 -9.79 -5.73
N ALA A 204 -9.89 -8.67 -5.23
CA ALA A 204 -10.26 -7.50 -5.99
C ALA A 204 -9.55 -6.24 -5.45
N ASP A 205 -9.12 -5.37 -6.36
CA ASP A 205 -8.40 -4.14 -6.03
C ASP A 205 -9.35 -2.96 -6.00
N LEU A 206 -9.46 -2.30 -4.85
CA LEU A 206 -10.26 -1.08 -4.66
C LEU A 206 -9.78 0.07 -5.57
N LEU A 207 -8.51 0.05 -5.97
CA LEU A 207 -8.01 1.02 -6.95
C LEU A 207 -8.82 0.94 -8.25
N HIS A 208 -9.16 -0.26 -8.71
CA HIS A 208 -9.87 -0.47 -9.95
C HIS A 208 -11.35 -0.02 -9.91
N LEU A 209 -11.92 0.15 -8.71
CA LEU A 209 -13.23 0.79 -8.55
C LEU A 209 -13.20 2.26 -8.96
N LEU A 210 -12.11 2.97 -8.67
CA LEU A 210 -12.00 4.43 -8.84
C LEU A 210 -11.17 4.82 -10.07
N ASP A 211 -10.03 4.16 -10.28
CA ASP A 211 -9.19 4.38 -11.46
C ASP A 211 -9.57 3.39 -12.57
N ASN A 212 -9.01 3.60 -13.74
CA ASN A 212 -9.25 2.71 -14.86
C ASN A 212 -8.43 1.41 -14.75
N ASN A 213 -9.06 0.30 -15.12
CA ASN A 213 -8.35 -0.92 -15.47
C ASN A 213 -8.80 -1.34 -16.87
N LYS A 214 -8.00 -0.98 -17.87
CA LYS A 214 -8.35 -1.20 -19.28
C LYS A 214 -8.68 -2.67 -19.60
N LYS A 215 -8.02 -3.63 -18.95
CA LYS A 215 -8.26 -5.06 -19.15
C LYS A 215 -9.59 -5.48 -18.55
N MET A 216 -9.91 -5.00 -17.34
CA MET A 216 -11.16 -5.32 -16.65
C MET A 216 -12.37 -4.75 -17.38
N TYR A 217 -12.25 -3.53 -17.92
CA TYR A 217 -13.33 -2.81 -18.61
C TYR A 217 -13.24 -2.92 -20.14
N GLU A 218 -12.55 -3.93 -20.67
CA GLU A 218 -12.40 -4.13 -22.11
C GLU A 218 -13.78 -4.28 -22.77
N GLY A 219 -14.00 -3.52 -23.85
CA GLY A 219 -15.29 -3.46 -24.55
C GLY A 219 -16.32 -2.48 -23.97
N MET A 220 -16.11 -1.95 -22.78
CA MET A 220 -16.98 -0.93 -22.20
C MET A 220 -16.62 0.47 -22.73
N LYS A 221 -17.62 1.36 -22.73
CA LYS A 221 -17.40 2.77 -23.07
C LYS A 221 -16.41 3.40 -22.10
N HIS A 222 -15.41 4.10 -22.63
CA HIS A 222 -14.39 4.78 -21.84
C HIS A 222 -13.52 3.84 -20.95
N ALA A 223 -13.26 2.61 -21.40
CA ALA A 223 -12.43 1.64 -20.70
C ALA A 223 -11.02 2.16 -20.28
N ASP A 224 -10.51 3.19 -20.96
CA ASP A 224 -9.22 3.84 -20.73
C ASP A 224 -9.30 5.07 -19.82
N ILE A 225 -10.50 5.45 -19.36
CA ILE A 225 -10.72 6.60 -18.48
C ILE A 225 -10.96 6.08 -17.06
N PHE A 226 -10.59 6.86 -16.05
CA PHE A 226 -10.92 6.56 -14.64
C PHE A 226 -12.45 6.45 -14.44
N ASN A 227 -12.88 5.76 -13.40
CA ASN A 227 -14.30 5.57 -13.09
C ASN A 227 -14.85 6.69 -12.22
N TYR A 228 -13.96 7.30 -11.41
CA TYR A 228 -14.29 8.39 -10.51
C TYR A 228 -13.20 9.47 -10.57
N TYR A 229 -13.59 10.72 -10.53
CA TYR A 229 -12.66 11.83 -10.35
C TYR A 229 -13.30 12.97 -9.54
N HIS A 230 -12.51 13.48 -8.60
CA HIS A 230 -12.76 14.72 -7.88
C HIS A 230 -11.46 15.53 -7.84
N LYS A 231 -11.56 16.86 -7.87
CA LYS A 231 -10.38 17.75 -7.90
C LYS A 231 -9.38 17.50 -6.77
N ASP A 232 -9.86 17.14 -5.57
CA ASP A 232 -9.04 16.92 -4.38
C ASP A 232 -8.19 15.65 -4.46
N LEU A 233 -8.49 14.74 -5.39
CA LEU A 233 -7.66 13.56 -5.66
C LEU A 233 -6.30 13.95 -6.27
N SER A 234 -6.23 15.10 -6.96
CA SER A 234 -4.97 15.57 -7.60
C SER A 234 -4.26 14.48 -8.40
N GLY A 235 -5.03 13.68 -9.14
CA GLY A 235 -4.54 12.59 -10.00
C GLY A 235 -4.04 11.34 -9.29
N GLY A 236 -4.29 11.17 -7.99
CA GLY A 236 -3.90 9.97 -7.24
C GLY A 236 -5.04 9.39 -6.42
N TYR A 237 -5.13 8.05 -6.38
CA TYR A 237 -6.21 7.30 -5.72
C TYR A 237 -5.74 6.55 -4.45
N SER A 238 -4.70 7.04 -3.77
CA SER A 238 -4.31 6.43 -2.50
C SER A 238 -5.43 6.57 -1.45
N ILE A 239 -5.55 5.58 -0.55
CA ILE A 239 -6.57 5.60 0.49
C ILE A 239 -6.53 6.88 1.35
N LYS A 240 -5.35 7.47 1.54
CA LYS A 240 -5.18 8.74 2.27
C LYS A 240 -5.81 9.95 1.59
N LYS A 241 -6.11 9.86 0.29
CA LYS A 241 -6.84 10.87 -0.48
C LYS A 241 -8.31 10.51 -0.64
N THR A 242 -8.60 9.24 -0.87
CA THR A 242 -9.97 8.76 -1.13
C THR A 242 -10.80 8.68 0.14
N LEU A 243 -10.22 8.18 1.24
CA LEU A 243 -10.94 8.01 2.49
C LEU A 243 -11.56 9.33 3.03
N PRO A 244 -10.81 10.43 3.21
CA PRO A 244 -11.41 11.67 3.70
C PRO A 244 -12.38 12.33 2.70
N LEU A 245 -12.33 11.94 1.43
CA LEU A 245 -13.27 12.43 0.43
C LEU A 245 -14.64 11.75 0.56
N PHE A 246 -14.65 10.43 0.80
CA PHE A 246 -15.90 9.66 0.96
C PHE A 246 -16.41 9.65 2.40
N VAL A 247 -15.49 9.68 3.37
CA VAL A 247 -15.80 9.67 4.81
C VAL A 247 -15.00 10.77 5.51
N PRO A 248 -15.46 12.04 5.46
CA PRO A 248 -14.69 13.19 5.96
C PRO A 248 -14.30 13.13 7.44
N SER A 249 -14.98 12.31 8.22
CA SER A 249 -14.66 12.07 9.64
C SER A 249 -13.44 11.17 9.84
N LEU A 250 -13.01 10.44 8.82
CA LEU A 250 -11.88 9.51 8.87
C LEU A 250 -10.66 10.09 8.15
N THR A 251 -9.55 10.17 8.87
CA THR A 251 -8.28 10.69 8.33
C THR A 251 -7.09 10.11 9.07
N TYR A 252 -6.01 9.86 8.34
CA TYR A 252 -4.71 9.52 8.92
C TYR A 252 -3.97 10.73 9.52
N LYS A 253 -4.51 11.94 9.32
CA LYS A 253 -3.91 13.17 9.84
C LYS A 253 -3.95 13.21 11.37
N GLY A 254 -2.78 13.39 11.98
CA GLY A 254 -2.67 13.49 13.44
C GLY A 254 -2.50 12.15 14.16
N MET A 255 -2.50 11.02 13.47
CA MET A 255 -2.13 9.73 14.02
C MET A 255 -0.63 9.71 14.39
N ASP A 256 -0.26 8.99 15.43
CA ASP A 256 1.14 8.82 15.83
C ASP A 256 1.93 8.01 14.79
N VAL A 257 1.28 7.03 14.18
CA VAL A 257 1.70 6.33 12.97
C VAL A 257 0.65 6.63 11.90
N GLY A 258 1.04 7.27 10.82
CA GLY A 258 0.12 7.72 9.76
C GLY A 258 0.52 7.26 8.35
N ASN A 259 1.56 6.43 8.24
CA ASN A 259 2.00 5.82 6.97
C ASN A 259 2.90 4.61 7.21
N GLY A 260 3.03 3.73 6.20
CA GLY A 260 3.81 2.51 6.29
C GLY A 260 5.30 2.73 6.65
N MET A 261 5.92 3.86 6.23
CA MET A 261 7.28 4.19 6.67
C MET A 261 7.34 4.43 8.18
N GLN A 262 6.38 5.13 8.75
CA GLN A 262 6.30 5.32 10.19
C GLN A 262 5.96 4.00 10.92
N ALA A 263 5.13 3.15 10.30
CA ALA A 263 4.81 1.84 10.85
C ALA A 263 6.08 0.99 11.02
N TYR A 264 6.87 0.81 9.96
CA TYR A 264 8.09 0.02 10.11
C TYR A 264 9.12 0.67 11.04
N ILE A 265 9.25 2.01 11.07
CA ILE A 265 10.12 2.70 12.02
C ILE A 265 9.68 2.41 13.47
N ALA A 266 8.38 2.42 13.75
CA ALA A 266 7.87 2.06 15.08
C ALA A 266 8.20 0.60 15.43
N TYR A 267 8.06 -0.32 14.44
CA TYR A 267 8.36 -1.74 14.63
C TYR A 267 9.85 -2.01 14.86
N ILE A 268 10.76 -1.49 14.04
CA ILE A 268 12.20 -1.73 14.22
C ILE A 268 12.77 -1.10 15.51
N ASN A 269 12.06 -0.14 16.09
CA ASN A 269 12.44 0.51 17.34
C ASN A 269 11.70 -0.03 18.57
N TYR A 270 11.11 -1.24 18.50
CA TYR A 270 10.35 -1.82 19.61
C TYR A 270 11.08 -1.71 20.96
N ASP A 271 12.34 -2.09 20.96
CA ASP A 271 13.16 -2.17 22.17
C ASP A 271 14.12 -0.97 22.33
N SER A 272 13.90 0.11 21.57
CA SER A 272 14.71 1.32 21.66
C SER A 272 14.41 2.10 22.95
N ASP A 273 15.47 2.52 23.65
CA ASP A 273 15.38 3.43 24.78
C ASP A 273 15.07 4.88 24.35
N GLN A 274 15.22 5.18 23.06
CA GLN A 274 14.92 6.51 22.51
C GLN A 274 13.48 6.61 22.06
N PRO A 275 12.80 7.75 22.30
CA PRO A 275 11.44 7.95 21.84
C PRO A 275 11.35 7.92 20.31
N THR A 276 10.44 7.09 19.77
CA THR A 276 10.10 7.10 18.34
C THR A 276 9.20 8.31 18.06
N PHE A 277 9.55 9.10 17.06
CA PHE A 277 8.86 10.35 16.66
C PHE A 277 8.75 11.39 17.81
N ASN A 278 9.68 11.37 18.79
CA ASN A 278 9.64 12.17 20.01
C ASN A 278 8.40 11.96 20.90
N LYS A 279 7.63 10.90 20.67
CA LYS A 279 6.35 10.61 21.32
C LYS A 279 6.30 9.21 21.94
N LEU A 280 6.51 8.18 21.13
CA LEU A 280 6.34 6.77 21.53
C LEU A 280 7.58 6.31 22.29
N LYS A 281 7.49 6.29 23.62
CA LYS A 281 8.62 6.03 24.55
C LYS A 281 8.79 4.55 24.86
N THR A 282 7.68 3.80 24.85
CA THR A 282 7.67 2.40 25.27
C THR A 282 7.29 1.49 24.12
N LYS A 283 7.64 0.19 24.22
CA LYS A 283 7.18 -0.84 23.29
C LYS A 283 5.65 -0.90 23.22
N ALA A 284 4.98 -0.80 24.37
CA ALA A 284 3.53 -0.84 24.44
C ALA A 284 2.89 0.32 23.64
N GLU A 285 3.43 1.54 23.76
CA GLU A 285 2.95 2.71 23.00
C GLU A 285 3.18 2.52 21.50
N ARG A 286 4.33 1.97 21.08
CA ARG A 286 4.63 1.67 19.67
C ARG A 286 3.67 0.63 19.11
N ARG A 287 3.43 -0.44 19.85
CA ARG A 287 2.50 -1.49 19.46
C ARG A 287 1.06 -0.97 19.34
N GLU A 288 0.62 -0.15 20.29
CA GLU A 288 -0.72 0.42 20.25
C GLU A 288 -0.88 1.40 19.07
N ALA A 289 0.14 2.20 18.77
CA ALA A 289 0.14 3.09 17.61
C ALA A 289 0.09 2.33 16.27
N LEU A 290 0.76 1.17 16.18
CA LEU A 290 0.69 0.28 15.02
C LEU A 290 -0.72 -0.29 14.84
N LYS A 291 -1.28 -0.90 15.88
CA LYS A 291 -2.65 -1.44 15.82
C LYS A 291 -3.73 -0.41 15.46
N ARG A 292 -3.51 0.86 15.78
CA ARG A 292 -4.43 1.94 15.39
C ARG A 292 -4.26 2.36 13.94
N TYR A 293 -3.08 2.14 13.38
CA TYR A 293 -2.77 2.48 12.00
C TYR A 293 -3.35 1.44 11.02
N CYS A 294 -3.31 0.18 11.39
CA CYS A 294 -4.03 -0.92 10.77
C CYS A 294 -5.51 -0.90 11.17
#